data_689e8545fe380f9dc04f39267df2b523
#
_entry.id   689e8545fe380f9dc04f39267df2b523
#
_cell.length_a   1.000
_cell.length_b   1.000
_cell.length_c   1.000
_cell.angle_alpha   90.00
_cell.angle_beta   90.00
_cell.angle_gamma   90.00
#
_symmetry.space_group_name_H-M   'P 1'
#
loop_
_entity.id
_entity.type
_entity.pdbx_description
1 polymer ?
#
loop_
_entity_poly.entity_id
_entity_poly.type
_entity_poly.pdbx_seq_one_letter_code
_entity_poly.pdbx_strand_id
1 'polypeptide(L)'
;MRHRLITSLLFSVALCGCSRPATPVNTLTEVHDEPHDERKVDSTVGLINGVYRGFDRNEYPGDTPMFGLHKTFAFTGYWITPPPGETTNTWQGKRAILRQQGWGFLVLANGRLDKEILLARKKGASPAELGRQDAKVAIEAAHNEGFPTHTVLFLDQEEGGRLLGEQADYLLGWTEAVAASSFLPGVYASGQPVPDGPGKSITTINDVRERVKKAHLHEIAMFDAQDACPPAPGCSLNPAPLPNSGELDLSAWQYSQSPRRPEITQSCGSTYAADNNCYAPGYPTLFLDMDAASSNDPSHGR
;
A
#
# COMPACT_ATOMS: atom_id res chain seq x y z
N MET A 1 13.92 25.10 -62.82
CA MET A 1 13.18 25.03 -64.12
C MET A 1 11.78 24.51 -63.86
N ARG A 2 10.79 25.29 -64.38
CA ARG A 2 9.36 25.00 -64.57
C ARG A 2 8.51 24.86 -63.29
N HIS A 3 7.81 25.89 -62.88
CA HIS A 3 6.58 26.56 -63.38
C HIS A 3 5.28 25.79 -63.08
N ARG A 4 4.48 26.46 -62.17
CA ARG A 4 3.09 26.96 -62.31
C ARG A 4 2.00 25.87 -62.37
N LEU A 5 0.90 25.99 -61.66
CA LEU A 5 -0.23 26.87 -61.97
C LEU A 5 -1.21 27.00 -60.78
N ILE A 6 -1.66 28.20 -60.58
CA ILE A 6 -2.78 28.70 -59.79
C ILE A 6 -4.07 28.45 -60.58
N THR A 7 -5.15 28.00 -59.90
CA THR A 7 -6.49 28.21 -60.44
C THR A 7 -7.44 28.56 -59.28
N SER A 8 -7.78 29.85 -59.27
CA SER A 8 -8.91 30.41 -58.50
C SER A 8 -10.21 30.07 -59.24
N LEU A 9 -11.24 29.72 -58.50
CA LEU A 9 -12.61 29.81 -58.99
C LEU A 9 -13.50 30.39 -57.87
N LEU A 10 -13.93 31.65 -58.11
CA LEU A 10 -15.05 32.31 -57.47
C LEU A 10 -16.35 31.77 -58.07
N PHE A 11 -17.37 31.51 -57.27
CA PHE A 11 -18.78 31.77 -57.67
C PHE A 11 -19.75 31.71 -56.49
N SER A 12 -20.31 32.81 -56.19
CA SER A 12 -21.73 33.20 -56.06
C SER A 12 -22.50 32.75 -54.82
N VAL A 13 -22.87 33.81 -54.13
CA VAL A 13 -23.88 33.95 -53.08
C VAL A 13 -25.26 33.57 -53.63
N ALA A 14 -25.99 32.73 -52.90
CA ALA A 14 -27.45 32.64 -52.96
C ALA A 14 -28.00 32.75 -51.54
N LEU A 15 -28.59 33.90 -51.24
CA LEU A 15 -29.48 34.13 -50.12
C LEU A 15 -30.78 33.41 -50.35
N CYS A 16 -31.16 32.48 -49.51
CA CYS A 16 -32.54 32.06 -49.37
C CYS A 16 -32.88 31.94 -47.90
N GLY A 17 -33.87 32.71 -47.53
CA GLY A 17 -34.29 32.93 -46.17
C GLY A 17 -35.16 31.81 -45.62
N CYS A 18 -35.40 31.91 -44.33
CA CYS A 18 -36.52 31.46 -43.54
C CYS A 18 -36.52 30.04 -43.01
N SER A 19 -36.60 30.05 -41.73
CA SER A 19 -37.28 29.19 -40.79
C SER A 19 -36.36 28.59 -39.76
N ARG A 20 -36.36 29.19 -38.57
CA ARG A 20 -35.81 28.59 -37.34
C ARG A 20 -36.71 27.44 -36.96
N PRO A 21 -36.16 26.21 -36.79
CA PRO A 21 -36.81 25.21 -35.97
C PRO A 21 -36.49 25.48 -34.51
N ALA A 22 -37.49 25.32 -33.65
CA ALA A 22 -37.43 25.43 -32.24
C ALA A 22 -36.38 24.45 -31.65
N THR A 23 -35.51 24.96 -30.80
CA THR A 23 -34.60 24.18 -29.98
C THR A 23 -35.40 23.27 -29.05
N PRO A 24 -35.10 21.95 -28.99
CA PRO A 24 -35.66 21.13 -27.94
C PRO A 24 -35.02 21.57 -26.62
N VAL A 25 -35.84 21.92 -25.65
CA VAL A 25 -35.47 22.10 -24.26
C VAL A 25 -35.00 20.73 -23.78
N ASN A 26 -33.65 20.61 -23.61
CA ASN A 26 -33.05 19.50 -22.90
C ASN A 26 -33.45 19.64 -21.44
N THR A 27 -34.46 18.96 -21.01
CA THR A 27 -34.73 18.67 -19.59
C THR A 27 -33.52 17.86 -19.09
N LEU A 28 -32.61 18.55 -18.42
CA LEU A 28 -31.63 17.90 -17.54
C LEU A 28 -32.47 17.11 -16.52
N THR A 29 -32.52 15.81 -16.71
CA THR A 29 -32.91 14.87 -15.64
C THR A 29 -31.89 15.10 -14.55
N GLU A 30 -32.29 15.75 -13.44
CA GLU A 30 -31.57 15.70 -12.19
C GLU A 30 -31.38 14.20 -11.88
N VAL A 31 -30.13 13.76 -11.99
CA VAL A 31 -29.70 12.49 -11.39
C VAL A 31 -29.86 12.73 -9.89
N HIS A 32 -30.93 12.23 -9.31
CA HIS A 32 -31.03 12.08 -7.88
C HIS A 32 -29.85 11.20 -7.47
N ASP A 33 -28.82 11.81 -6.89
CA ASP A 33 -27.87 11.10 -6.04
C ASP A 33 -28.70 10.45 -4.93
N GLU A 34 -28.96 9.16 -5.07
CA GLU A 34 -29.44 8.35 -3.96
C GLU A 34 -28.43 8.54 -2.82
N PRO A 35 -28.89 8.85 -1.59
CA PRO A 35 -28.01 8.95 -0.46
C PRO A 35 -27.29 7.60 -0.34
N HIS A 36 -25.96 7.59 -0.59
CA HIS A 36 -25.11 6.46 -0.29
C HIS A 36 -25.38 6.09 1.18
N ASP A 37 -25.98 4.93 1.40
CA ASP A 37 -26.14 4.33 2.72
C ASP A 37 -24.72 4.06 3.27
N GLU A 38 -24.12 5.10 3.86
CA GLU A 38 -22.92 4.96 4.67
C GLU A 38 -23.31 4.18 5.91
N ARG A 39 -23.36 2.84 5.75
CA ARG A 39 -23.44 1.98 6.93
C ARG A 39 -22.32 2.40 7.86
N LYS A 40 -22.69 2.92 9.04
CA LYS A 40 -21.71 3.31 10.06
C LYS A 40 -20.79 2.13 10.27
N VAL A 41 -19.53 2.27 9.85
CA VAL A 41 -18.49 1.30 10.14
C VAL A 41 -18.39 1.19 11.66
N ASP A 42 -18.55 -0.01 12.19
CA ASP A 42 -18.38 -0.24 13.63
C ASP A 42 -16.91 0.00 13.99
N SER A 43 -16.66 1.15 14.60
CA SER A 43 -15.31 1.57 14.97
C SER A 43 -14.67 0.70 16.07
N THR A 44 -15.40 -0.26 16.63
CA THR A 44 -14.89 -1.16 17.67
C THR A 44 -14.40 -2.50 17.13
N VAL A 45 -14.71 -2.84 15.87
CA VAL A 45 -14.22 -4.07 15.25
C VAL A 45 -12.69 -4.12 15.31
N GLY A 46 -12.16 -5.23 15.77
CA GLY A 46 -10.72 -5.45 15.88
C GLY A 46 -9.98 -4.63 16.95
N LEU A 47 -10.65 -3.72 17.66
CA LEU A 47 -10.00 -2.89 18.69
C LEU A 47 -9.68 -3.73 19.93
N ILE A 48 -8.42 -3.73 20.36
CA ILE A 48 -7.94 -4.35 21.59
C ILE A 48 -6.71 -3.61 22.11
N ASN A 49 -6.62 -3.41 23.42
CA ASN A 49 -5.48 -2.73 24.06
C ASN A 49 -5.13 -1.36 23.44
N GLY A 50 -6.12 -0.65 22.88
CA GLY A 50 -5.91 0.65 22.24
C GLY A 50 -5.33 0.61 20.83
N VAL A 51 -5.22 -0.58 20.21
CA VAL A 51 -4.83 -0.77 18.82
C VAL A 51 -5.84 -1.63 18.07
N TYR A 52 -5.89 -1.48 16.75
CA TYR A 52 -6.72 -2.28 15.87
C TYR A 52 -5.91 -3.45 15.31
N ARG A 53 -6.51 -4.63 15.31
CA ARG A 53 -5.94 -5.82 14.67
C ARG A 53 -6.18 -5.78 13.18
N GLY A 54 -5.17 -6.14 12.42
CA GLY A 54 -5.21 -6.38 11.00
C GLY A 54 -4.42 -7.63 10.64
N PHE A 55 -4.34 -7.85 9.37
CA PHE A 55 -3.47 -8.86 8.78
C PHE A 55 -3.10 -8.48 7.36
N ASP A 56 -2.00 -9.02 6.87
CA ASP A 56 -1.67 -9.03 5.45
C ASP A 56 -1.34 -10.45 4.96
N ARG A 57 -1.34 -10.62 3.65
CA ARG A 57 -0.90 -11.82 2.93
C ARG A 57 -0.85 -11.57 1.43
N ASN A 58 -0.07 -12.38 0.72
CA ASN A 58 0.10 -12.21 -0.74
C ASN A 58 -1.19 -12.49 -1.53
N GLU A 59 -1.88 -13.60 -1.23
CA GLU A 59 -3.07 -14.01 -1.98
C GLU A 59 -4.36 -13.53 -1.33
N TYR A 60 -5.30 -13.06 -2.14
CA TYR A 60 -6.66 -12.73 -1.67
C TYR A 60 -7.39 -13.96 -1.16
N PRO A 61 -7.90 -13.97 0.08
CA PRO A 61 -8.54 -15.15 0.66
C PRO A 61 -9.88 -15.56 0.01
N GLY A 62 -10.49 -14.65 -0.75
CA GLY A 62 -11.84 -14.79 -1.27
C GLY A 62 -12.90 -14.02 -0.48
N ASP A 63 -13.99 -13.65 -1.13
CA ASP A 63 -15.01 -12.73 -0.58
C ASP A 63 -15.67 -13.30 0.71
N THR A 64 -15.94 -14.61 0.75
CA THR A 64 -16.57 -15.27 1.91
C THR A 64 -15.66 -15.35 3.13
N PRO A 65 -14.39 -15.81 3.04
CA PRO A 65 -13.46 -15.71 4.15
C PRO A 65 -13.27 -14.27 4.65
N MET A 66 -13.11 -13.29 3.76
CA MET A 66 -12.97 -11.89 4.14
C MET A 66 -14.15 -11.39 4.96
N PHE A 67 -15.38 -11.69 4.56
CA PHE A 67 -16.57 -11.35 5.34
C PHE A 67 -16.55 -11.95 6.77
N GLY A 68 -16.07 -13.19 6.90
CA GLY A 68 -15.92 -13.85 8.21
C GLY A 68 -14.80 -13.26 9.06
N LEU A 69 -13.64 -12.97 8.46
CA LEU A 69 -12.46 -12.42 9.13
C LEU A 69 -12.69 -11.00 9.66
N HIS A 70 -13.56 -10.20 9.03
CA HIS A 70 -13.89 -8.85 9.51
C HIS A 70 -14.53 -8.82 10.89
N LYS A 71 -15.01 -9.95 11.42
CA LYS A 71 -15.47 -10.05 12.81
C LYS A 71 -14.32 -9.95 13.83
N THR A 72 -13.10 -10.20 13.39
CA THR A 72 -11.90 -10.23 14.23
C THR A 72 -10.92 -9.10 13.90
N PHE A 73 -10.81 -8.75 12.62
CA PHE A 73 -9.82 -7.80 12.09
C PHE A 73 -10.52 -6.56 11.54
N ALA A 74 -9.96 -5.38 11.82
CA ALA A 74 -10.48 -4.09 11.38
C ALA A 74 -10.00 -3.72 9.97
N PHE A 75 -8.77 -4.10 9.63
CA PHE A 75 -8.13 -3.76 8.36
C PHE A 75 -7.38 -4.96 7.78
N THR A 76 -7.05 -4.87 6.51
CA THR A 76 -6.26 -5.87 5.80
C THR A 76 -5.21 -5.20 4.92
N GLY A 77 -4.06 -5.85 4.74
CA GLY A 77 -3.16 -5.56 3.64
C GLY A 77 -3.90 -5.64 2.31
N TYR A 78 -3.65 -4.69 1.42
CA TYR A 78 -4.24 -4.64 0.09
C TYR A 78 -3.16 -4.33 -0.94
N TRP A 79 -2.75 -5.35 -1.68
CA TRP A 79 -1.74 -5.19 -2.71
C TRP A 79 -2.30 -4.49 -3.94
N ILE A 80 -1.70 -3.36 -4.32
CA ILE A 80 -2.05 -2.64 -5.56
C ILE A 80 -1.17 -3.04 -6.74
N THR A 81 -0.01 -3.67 -6.46
CA THR A 81 0.87 -4.31 -7.44
C THR A 81 0.99 -5.80 -7.11
N PRO A 82 1.48 -6.66 -8.01
CA PRO A 82 1.74 -8.07 -7.68
C PRO A 82 2.63 -8.18 -6.43
N PRO A 83 2.25 -9.00 -5.42
CA PRO A 83 3.04 -9.18 -4.21
C PRO A 83 4.42 -9.80 -4.47
N PRO A 84 5.34 -9.79 -3.49
CA PRO A 84 6.66 -10.42 -3.61
C PRO A 84 6.57 -11.87 -4.07
N GLY A 85 7.35 -12.20 -5.11
CA GLY A 85 7.37 -13.54 -5.70
C GLY A 85 6.22 -13.90 -6.63
N GLU A 86 5.17 -13.06 -6.72
CA GLU A 86 4.00 -13.30 -7.55
C GLU A 86 4.08 -12.55 -8.89
N THR A 87 3.46 -13.12 -9.92
CA THR A 87 3.33 -12.50 -11.25
C THR A 87 1.95 -11.89 -11.50
N THR A 88 1.00 -12.19 -10.63
CA THR A 88 -0.39 -11.74 -10.69
C THR A 88 -0.82 -11.15 -9.36
N ASN A 89 -1.80 -10.24 -9.40
CA ASN A 89 -2.36 -9.64 -8.20
C ASN A 89 -3.82 -10.10 -8.01
N THR A 90 -4.03 -11.00 -7.06
CA THR A 90 -5.37 -11.54 -6.76
C THR A 90 -6.25 -10.57 -5.97
N TRP A 91 -5.67 -9.49 -5.40
CA TRP A 91 -6.38 -8.41 -4.72
C TRP A 91 -7.01 -7.41 -5.67
N GLN A 92 -6.55 -7.36 -6.93
CA GLN A 92 -7.02 -6.41 -7.92
C GLN A 92 -8.55 -6.50 -8.11
N GLY A 93 -9.23 -5.35 -8.05
CA GLY A 93 -10.67 -5.22 -8.20
C GLY A 93 -11.47 -5.60 -6.94
N LYS A 94 -10.82 -5.84 -5.80
CA LYS A 94 -11.48 -6.28 -4.56
C LYS A 94 -11.83 -5.12 -3.60
N ARG A 95 -11.26 -3.93 -3.82
CA ARG A 95 -11.48 -2.80 -2.90
C ARG A 95 -12.95 -2.48 -2.67
N ALA A 96 -13.77 -2.43 -3.71
CA ALA A 96 -15.18 -2.03 -3.59
C ALA A 96 -15.97 -2.96 -2.67
N ILE A 97 -15.81 -4.29 -2.81
CA ILE A 97 -16.50 -5.27 -1.96
C ILE A 97 -15.98 -5.23 -0.54
N LEU A 98 -14.66 -5.07 -0.34
CA LEU A 98 -14.06 -4.96 0.99
C LEU A 98 -14.54 -3.70 1.71
N ARG A 99 -14.58 -2.56 1.02
CA ARG A 99 -15.14 -1.32 1.56
C ARG A 99 -16.61 -1.49 1.98
N GLN A 100 -17.44 -2.17 1.17
CA GLN A 100 -18.84 -2.47 1.52
C GLN A 100 -18.94 -3.38 2.75
N GLN A 101 -17.98 -4.26 2.97
CA GLN A 101 -17.90 -5.10 4.17
C GLN A 101 -17.41 -4.34 5.40
N GLY A 102 -16.89 -3.11 5.25
CA GLY A 102 -16.41 -2.26 6.35
C GLY A 102 -14.90 -2.32 6.59
N TRP A 103 -14.13 -3.02 5.75
CA TRP A 103 -12.68 -3.13 5.90
C TRP A 103 -11.97 -1.78 5.79
N GLY A 104 -10.99 -1.56 6.67
CA GLY A 104 -9.91 -0.61 6.45
C GLY A 104 -8.79 -1.22 5.63
N PHE A 105 -7.88 -0.38 5.17
CA PHE A 105 -6.83 -0.78 4.25
C PHE A 105 -5.43 -0.41 4.75
N LEU A 106 -4.50 -1.32 4.54
CA LEU A 106 -3.06 -1.12 4.57
C LEU A 106 -2.58 -1.34 3.13
N VAL A 107 -2.41 -0.25 2.36
CA VAL A 107 -2.22 -0.33 0.91
C VAL A 107 -0.76 -0.56 0.58
N LEU A 108 -0.45 -1.69 -0.06
CA LEU A 108 0.90 -2.21 -0.28
C LEU A 108 1.27 -2.20 -1.76
N ALA A 109 2.49 -1.78 -2.04
CA ALA A 109 3.12 -1.89 -3.35
C ALA A 109 4.46 -2.61 -3.23
N ASN A 110 4.67 -3.65 -4.04
CA ASN A 110 5.89 -4.44 -4.02
C ASN A 110 7.10 -3.60 -4.44
N GLY A 111 8.14 -3.58 -3.63
CA GLY A 111 9.42 -2.95 -3.91
C GLY A 111 10.38 -3.89 -4.65
N ARG A 112 11.48 -3.34 -5.11
CA ARG A 112 12.55 -4.13 -5.74
C ARG A 112 13.56 -4.58 -4.70
N LEU A 113 13.97 -5.83 -4.80
CA LEU A 113 15.13 -6.34 -4.07
C LEU A 113 16.42 -5.68 -4.56
N ASP A 114 17.42 -5.57 -3.68
CA ASP A 114 18.74 -4.99 -4.03
C ASP A 114 19.35 -5.62 -5.28
N LYS A 115 19.29 -6.95 -5.39
CA LYS A 115 19.79 -7.68 -6.57
C LYS A 115 19.14 -7.22 -7.89
N GLU A 116 17.86 -6.81 -7.85
CA GLU A 116 17.12 -6.35 -9.02
C GLU A 116 17.52 -4.93 -9.39
N ILE A 117 17.68 -4.06 -8.39
CA ILE A 117 18.17 -2.68 -8.54
C ILE A 117 19.59 -2.70 -9.13
N LEU A 118 20.48 -3.52 -8.57
CA LEU A 118 21.86 -3.66 -9.06
C LEU A 118 21.94 -4.22 -10.49
N LEU A 119 21.06 -5.18 -10.82
CA LEU A 119 20.98 -5.71 -12.18
C LEU A 119 20.53 -4.64 -13.19
N ALA A 120 19.52 -3.86 -12.83
CA ALA A 120 19.04 -2.76 -13.67
C ALA A 120 20.11 -1.67 -13.83
N ARG A 121 20.81 -1.31 -12.73
CA ARG A 121 21.93 -0.36 -12.76
C ARG A 121 23.07 -0.81 -13.69
N LYS A 122 23.43 -2.08 -13.68
CA LYS A 122 24.42 -2.64 -14.62
C LYS A 122 24.01 -2.49 -16.09
N LYS A 123 22.69 -2.38 -16.36
CA LYS A 123 22.12 -2.10 -17.69
C LYS A 123 21.93 -0.60 -17.95
N GLY A 124 22.42 0.29 -17.08
CA GLY A 124 22.39 1.73 -17.24
C GLY A 124 21.17 2.44 -16.60
N ALA A 125 20.31 1.73 -15.87
CA ALA A 125 19.20 2.36 -15.17
C ALA A 125 19.67 3.12 -13.93
N SER A 126 19.03 4.27 -13.64
CA SER A 126 19.22 4.98 -12.38
C SER A 126 18.30 4.37 -11.29
N PRO A 127 18.81 4.01 -10.11
CA PRO A 127 17.97 3.51 -9.02
C PRO A 127 16.83 4.46 -8.64
N ALA A 128 17.10 5.76 -8.54
CA ALA A 128 16.07 6.76 -8.25
C ALA A 128 14.98 6.81 -9.34
N GLU A 129 15.37 6.67 -10.61
CA GLU A 129 14.41 6.64 -11.72
C GLU A 129 13.56 5.35 -11.70
N LEU A 130 14.15 4.21 -11.33
CA LEU A 130 13.39 2.98 -11.11
C LEU A 130 12.34 3.18 -10.00
N GLY A 131 12.72 3.82 -8.90
CA GLY A 131 11.78 4.15 -7.82
C GLY A 131 10.62 5.03 -8.31
N ARG A 132 10.91 6.07 -9.08
CA ARG A 132 9.86 6.92 -9.68
C ARG A 132 8.96 6.17 -10.67
N GLN A 133 9.50 5.24 -11.44
CA GLN A 133 8.72 4.41 -12.37
C GLN A 133 7.78 3.46 -11.64
N ASP A 134 8.26 2.78 -10.60
CA ASP A 134 7.45 1.86 -9.80
C ASP A 134 6.39 2.63 -9.00
N ALA A 135 6.72 3.81 -8.47
CA ALA A 135 5.75 4.73 -7.87
C ALA A 135 4.62 5.12 -8.84
N LYS A 136 4.95 5.44 -10.09
CA LYS A 136 3.95 5.76 -11.11
C LYS A 136 3.00 4.60 -11.37
N VAL A 137 3.51 3.36 -11.43
CA VAL A 137 2.68 2.16 -11.58
C VAL A 137 1.74 1.99 -10.39
N ALA A 138 2.24 2.17 -9.16
CA ALA A 138 1.43 2.06 -7.95
C ALA A 138 0.37 3.17 -7.85
N ILE A 139 0.71 4.42 -8.18
CA ILE A 139 -0.21 5.56 -8.24
C ILE A 139 -1.35 5.28 -9.23
N GLU A 140 -1.03 4.80 -10.43
CA GLU A 140 -2.03 4.46 -11.44
C GLU A 140 -2.93 3.30 -10.98
N ALA A 141 -2.36 2.27 -10.37
CA ALA A 141 -3.11 1.16 -9.80
C ALA A 141 -4.05 1.62 -8.67
N ALA A 142 -3.58 2.48 -7.76
CA ALA A 142 -4.41 3.04 -6.69
C ALA A 142 -5.57 3.88 -7.23
N HIS A 143 -5.36 4.69 -8.26
CA HIS A 143 -6.43 5.41 -8.95
C HIS A 143 -7.45 4.46 -9.60
N ASN A 144 -6.98 3.41 -10.28
CA ASN A 144 -7.84 2.43 -10.93
C ASN A 144 -8.71 1.63 -9.94
N GLU A 145 -8.18 1.37 -8.74
CA GLU A 145 -8.93 0.77 -7.62
C GLU A 145 -9.88 1.77 -6.93
N GLY A 146 -9.79 3.05 -7.26
CA GLY A 146 -10.62 4.11 -6.70
C GLY A 146 -10.25 4.50 -5.27
N PHE A 147 -8.99 4.34 -4.86
CA PHE A 147 -8.53 4.86 -3.57
C PHE A 147 -8.63 6.39 -3.53
N PRO A 148 -9.10 6.99 -2.41
CA PRO A 148 -9.23 8.43 -2.27
C PRO A 148 -7.86 9.14 -2.26
N THR A 149 -7.88 10.45 -2.48
CA THR A 149 -6.69 11.28 -2.26
C THR A 149 -6.19 11.17 -0.83
N HIS A 150 -4.89 11.34 -0.61
CA HIS A 150 -4.21 11.19 0.68
C HIS A 150 -4.20 9.76 1.24
N THR A 151 -4.60 8.75 0.46
CA THR A 151 -4.31 7.36 0.84
C THR A 151 -2.79 7.15 0.90
N VAL A 152 -2.31 6.52 1.97
CA VAL A 152 -0.90 6.15 2.12
C VAL A 152 -0.62 4.89 1.30
N LEU A 153 0.38 4.96 0.41
CA LEU A 153 0.88 3.83 -0.35
C LEU A 153 2.21 3.37 0.27
N PHE A 154 2.23 2.17 0.85
CA PHE A 154 3.42 1.61 1.47
C PHE A 154 4.26 0.84 0.46
N LEU A 155 5.49 1.29 0.23
CA LEU A 155 6.50 0.52 -0.50
C LEU A 155 6.98 -0.62 0.40
N ASP A 156 6.94 -1.84 -0.11
CA ASP A 156 7.47 -3.01 0.58
C ASP A 156 9.01 -3.09 0.38
N GLN A 157 9.76 -2.77 1.44
CA GLN A 157 11.22 -2.84 1.50
C GLN A 157 11.65 -4.05 2.32
N GLU A 158 11.85 -5.17 1.65
CA GLU A 158 12.12 -6.48 2.26
C GLU A 158 13.46 -6.59 3.00
N GLU A 159 14.55 -6.02 2.42
CA GLU A 159 15.85 -6.18 3.02
C GLU A 159 16.03 -5.31 4.26
N GLY A 160 16.51 -5.94 5.34
CA GLY A 160 16.71 -5.31 6.63
C GLY A 160 18.09 -4.67 6.81
N GLY A 161 18.20 -3.82 7.83
CA GLY A 161 19.43 -3.11 8.21
C GLY A 161 19.60 -1.76 7.52
N ARG A 162 20.85 -1.30 7.47
CA ARG A 162 21.16 -0.06 6.75
C ARG A 162 21.02 -0.28 5.24
N LEU A 163 20.19 0.54 4.60
CA LEU A 163 20.00 0.48 3.16
C LEU A 163 21.33 0.73 2.41
N LEU A 164 21.60 -0.08 1.41
CA LEU A 164 22.66 0.20 0.44
C LEU A 164 22.38 1.51 -0.31
N GLY A 165 23.38 2.08 -0.94
CA GLY A 165 23.23 3.35 -1.65
C GLY A 165 22.13 3.30 -2.72
N GLU A 166 22.13 2.21 -3.48
CA GLU A 166 21.16 1.97 -4.56
C GLU A 166 19.73 1.77 -4.06
N GLN A 167 19.55 1.06 -2.95
CA GLN A 167 18.25 0.89 -2.30
C GLN A 167 17.73 2.22 -1.79
N ALA A 168 18.60 3.02 -1.16
CA ALA A 168 18.23 4.35 -0.69
C ALA A 168 17.82 5.28 -1.83
N ASP A 169 18.59 5.31 -2.93
CA ASP A 169 18.24 6.12 -4.10
C ASP A 169 16.91 5.68 -4.70
N TYR A 170 16.65 4.36 -4.75
CA TYR A 170 15.37 3.79 -5.22
C TYR A 170 14.22 4.26 -4.33
N LEU A 171 14.33 4.07 -3.01
CA LEU A 171 13.30 4.46 -2.04
C LEU A 171 13.04 5.99 -2.07
N LEU A 172 14.09 6.81 -2.15
CA LEU A 172 13.92 8.26 -2.23
C LEU A 172 13.21 8.67 -3.53
N GLY A 173 13.53 8.03 -4.66
CA GLY A 173 12.83 8.25 -5.92
C GLY A 173 11.33 7.87 -5.86
N TRP A 174 11.00 6.75 -5.19
CA TRP A 174 9.62 6.37 -4.87
C TRP A 174 8.93 7.44 -4.04
N THR A 175 9.53 7.81 -2.91
CA THR A 175 8.97 8.77 -1.94
C THR A 175 8.66 10.11 -2.61
N GLU A 176 9.60 10.63 -3.41
CA GLU A 176 9.45 11.88 -4.14
C GLU A 176 8.25 11.81 -5.11
N ALA A 177 8.15 10.74 -5.89
CA ALA A 177 7.10 10.59 -6.89
C ALA A 177 5.71 10.42 -6.28
N VAL A 178 5.58 9.63 -5.20
CA VAL A 178 4.29 9.48 -4.49
C VAL A 178 3.90 10.79 -3.81
N ALA A 179 4.82 11.49 -3.14
CA ALA A 179 4.56 12.78 -2.51
C ALA A 179 4.16 13.88 -3.50
N ALA A 180 4.62 13.79 -4.76
CA ALA A 180 4.22 14.71 -5.83
C ALA A 180 2.84 14.39 -6.45
N SER A 181 2.22 13.28 -6.06
CA SER A 181 0.90 12.84 -6.51
C SER A 181 -0.21 13.27 -5.55
N SER A 182 -1.42 12.72 -5.73
CA SER A 182 -2.53 12.88 -4.78
C SER A 182 -2.46 11.91 -3.58
N PHE A 183 -1.47 11.04 -3.50
CA PHE A 183 -1.27 10.04 -2.45
C PHE A 183 -0.14 10.43 -1.50
N LEU A 184 -0.02 9.72 -0.39
CA LEU A 184 1.03 9.93 0.60
C LEU A 184 2.02 8.74 0.57
N PRO A 185 3.34 9.01 0.70
CA PRO A 185 4.31 7.94 0.72
C PRO A 185 4.33 7.21 2.07
N GLY A 186 4.48 5.90 2.02
CA GLY A 186 4.72 5.02 3.14
C GLY A 186 5.79 3.99 2.80
N VAL A 187 6.32 3.33 3.82
CA VAL A 187 7.24 2.21 3.66
C VAL A 187 6.94 1.13 4.69
N TYR A 188 6.88 -0.12 4.25
CA TYR A 188 7.05 -1.30 5.08
C TYR A 188 8.54 -1.60 5.14
N ALA A 189 9.10 -1.70 6.33
CA ALA A 189 10.51 -1.96 6.53
C ALA A 189 10.79 -2.57 7.91
N SER A 190 11.94 -3.23 8.03
CA SER A 190 12.32 -3.92 9.27
C SER A 190 12.65 -2.96 10.41
N GLY A 191 11.95 -3.13 11.55
CA GLY A 191 12.32 -2.58 12.85
C GLY A 191 13.22 -3.49 13.66
N GLN A 192 13.67 -4.61 13.11
CA GLN A 192 14.63 -5.49 13.76
C GLN A 192 15.99 -4.81 13.87
N PRO A 193 16.54 -4.58 15.08
CA PRO A 193 17.85 -4.01 15.24
C PRO A 193 18.95 -4.94 14.72
N VAL A 194 19.84 -4.41 13.89
CA VAL A 194 21.03 -5.13 13.41
C VAL A 194 22.30 -4.36 13.76
N PRO A 195 23.46 -5.02 13.90
CA PRO A 195 24.72 -4.36 14.15
C PRO A 195 25.08 -3.34 13.07
N ASP A 196 25.50 -2.14 13.48
CA ASP A 196 25.92 -1.03 12.60
C ASP A 196 27.25 -0.41 13.09
N GLY A 197 28.25 -1.25 13.27
CA GLY A 197 29.57 -0.90 13.81
C GLY A 197 29.71 -1.19 15.32
N PRO A 198 30.89 -0.93 15.91
CA PRO A 198 31.16 -1.27 17.30
C PRO A 198 30.20 -0.60 18.28
N GLY A 199 29.42 -1.41 19.01
CA GLY A 199 28.47 -0.94 20.03
C GLY A 199 27.28 -0.16 19.51
N LYS A 200 26.99 -0.19 18.20
CA LYS A 200 25.86 0.48 17.58
C LYS A 200 24.96 -0.54 16.89
N SER A 201 23.68 -0.22 16.84
CA SER A 201 22.68 -0.92 16.05
C SER A 201 21.85 0.08 15.27
N ILE A 202 21.22 -0.39 14.20
CA ILE A 202 20.29 0.36 13.37
C ILE A 202 19.10 -0.51 13.01
N THR A 203 17.94 0.10 12.83
CA THR A 203 16.79 -0.50 12.15
C THR A 203 16.64 0.10 10.77
N THR A 204 16.02 -0.61 9.82
CA THR A 204 15.75 -0.06 8.49
C THR A 204 14.78 1.12 8.59
N ILE A 205 13.79 1.03 9.48
CA ILE A 205 12.87 2.15 9.79
C ILE A 205 13.64 3.44 10.10
N ASN A 206 14.64 3.38 10.98
CA ASN A 206 15.41 4.56 11.38
C ASN A 206 16.34 5.06 10.26
N ASP A 207 16.94 4.15 9.49
CA ASP A 207 17.75 4.55 8.32
C ASP A 207 16.91 5.27 7.27
N VAL A 208 15.68 4.78 7.00
CA VAL A 208 14.74 5.44 6.08
C VAL A 208 14.37 6.83 6.57
N ARG A 209 13.97 6.98 7.84
CA ARG A 209 13.65 8.29 8.44
C ARG A 209 14.79 9.29 8.29
N GLU A 210 16.02 8.87 8.62
CA GLU A 210 17.20 9.71 8.50
C GLU A 210 17.45 10.15 7.06
N ARG A 211 17.31 9.26 6.09
CA ARG A 211 17.53 9.54 4.66
C ARG A 211 16.47 10.47 4.08
N VAL A 212 15.20 10.22 4.36
CA VAL A 212 14.10 11.07 3.93
C VAL A 212 14.25 12.49 4.49
N LYS A 213 14.57 12.60 5.79
CA LYS A 213 14.86 13.89 6.44
C LYS A 213 16.06 14.61 5.82
N LYS A 214 17.15 13.89 5.55
CA LYS A 214 18.37 14.44 4.93
C LYS A 214 18.11 14.89 3.48
N ALA A 215 17.24 14.20 2.76
CA ALA A 215 16.83 14.56 1.42
C ALA A 215 15.81 15.71 1.37
N HIS A 216 15.38 16.22 2.54
CA HIS A 216 14.34 17.26 2.66
C HIS A 216 13.02 16.90 1.97
N LEU A 217 12.68 15.62 1.92
CA LEU A 217 11.42 15.12 1.41
C LEU A 217 10.32 15.19 2.49
N HIS A 218 9.06 15.02 2.07
CA HIS A 218 7.94 14.88 2.99
C HIS A 218 8.15 13.70 3.92
N GLU A 219 7.58 13.79 5.13
CA GLU A 219 7.54 12.66 6.04
C GLU A 219 6.89 11.46 5.36
N ILE A 220 7.45 10.29 5.64
CA ILE A 220 6.99 9.01 5.12
C ILE A 220 6.34 8.21 6.24
N ALA A 221 5.15 7.66 5.99
CA ALA A 221 4.47 6.79 6.94
C ALA A 221 5.23 5.48 7.12
N MET A 222 5.26 4.94 8.35
CA MET A 222 6.03 3.75 8.69
C MET A 222 5.12 2.57 9.03
N PHE A 223 5.35 1.44 8.35
CA PHE A 223 4.82 0.14 8.70
C PHE A 223 6.00 -0.75 9.12
N ASP A 224 6.07 -1.06 10.39
CA ASP A 224 7.20 -1.75 11.03
C ASP A 224 7.06 -3.26 10.95
N ALA A 225 8.06 -3.95 10.43
CA ALA A 225 8.20 -5.40 10.47
C ALA A 225 9.11 -5.80 11.64
N GLN A 226 8.51 -6.11 12.81
CA GLN A 226 9.24 -6.51 14.00
C GLN A 226 8.50 -7.66 14.71
N ASP A 227 8.89 -8.89 14.42
CA ASP A 227 8.29 -10.13 14.93
C ASP A 227 9.16 -10.87 15.98
N ALA A 228 10.29 -10.26 16.41
CA ALA A 228 11.11 -10.85 17.48
C ALA A 228 10.33 -10.95 18.80
N CYS A 229 10.43 -12.07 19.45
CA CYS A 229 9.73 -12.34 20.71
C CYS A 229 10.70 -12.39 21.90
N PRO A 230 10.61 -11.46 22.88
CA PRO A 230 9.84 -10.22 22.85
C PRO A 230 10.43 -9.21 21.88
N PRO A 231 9.73 -8.11 21.50
CA PRO A 231 8.47 -7.63 22.07
C PRO A 231 7.22 -8.23 21.44
N ALA A 232 7.34 -8.87 20.28
CA ALA A 232 6.17 -9.40 19.56
C ALA A 232 5.52 -10.57 20.33
N PRO A 233 4.16 -10.68 20.29
CA PRO A 233 3.43 -11.73 21.01
C PRO A 233 3.24 -13.02 20.18
N GLY A 234 3.92 -13.18 19.04
CA GLY A 234 3.70 -14.27 18.10
C GLY A 234 2.29 -14.25 17.49
N CYS A 235 1.68 -15.42 17.26
CA CYS A 235 0.33 -15.54 16.66
C CYS A 235 -0.83 -15.11 17.59
N SER A 236 -0.56 -14.42 18.69
CA SER A 236 -1.61 -13.95 19.59
C SER A 236 -2.51 -12.92 18.93
N LEU A 237 -3.82 -13.05 19.14
CA LEU A 237 -4.80 -12.01 18.76
C LEU A 237 -4.83 -10.83 19.74
N ASN A 238 -3.89 -10.75 20.67
CA ASN A 238 -3.77 -9.68 21.65
C ASN A 238 -2.45 -8.92 21.44
N PRO A 239 -2.32 -8.10 20.40
CA PRO A 239 -1.13 -7.30 20.17
C PRO A 239 -0.91 -6.31 21.31
N ALA A 240 0.35 -5.96 21.54
CA ALA A 240 0.72 -4.86 22.41
C ALA A 240 0.51 -3.51 21.66
N PRO A 241 0.46 -2.37 22.38
CA PRO A 241 0.49 -1.04 21.76
C PRO A 241 1.71 -0.85 20.84
N LEU A 242 1.55 -0.09 19.75
CA LEU A 242 2.59 0.08 18.72
C LEU A 242 3.99 0.45 19.26
N PRO A 243 4.14 1.35 20.27
CA PRO A 243 5.47 1.68 20.79
C PRO A 243 6.23 0.50 21.40
N ASN A 244 5.53 -0.61 21.70
CA ASN A 244 6.17 -1.82 22.21
C ASN A 244 7.00 -2.55 21.14
N SER A 245 6.82 -2.25 19.85
CA SER A 245 7.70 -2.76 18.79
C SER A 245 9.15 -2.27 18.96
N GLY A 246 9.36 -1.16 19.67
CA GLY A 246 10.65 -0.48 19.82
C GLY A 246 10.79 0.73 18.92
N GLU A 247 9.87 0.93 18.00
CA GLU A 247 9.81 2.10 17.11
C GLU A 247 8.66 3.03 17.48
N LEU A 248 8.84 4.33 17.23
CA LEU A 248 7.83 5.37 17.49
C LEU A 248 7.18 5.82 16.18
N ASP A 249 6.04 6.52 16.30
CA ASP A 249 5.35 7.17 15.18
C ASP A 249 5.06 6.21 14.01
N LEU A 250 4.54 5.02 14.36
CA LEU A 250 4.15 4.00 13.40
C LEU A 250 2.69 4.16 12.98
N SER A 251 2.41 3.91 11.70
CA SER A 251 1.06 3.69 11.18
C SER A 251 0.58 2.27 11.50
N ALA A 252 1.46 1.29 11.35
CA ALA A 252 1.18 -0.12 11.60
C ALA A 252 2.46 -0.87 12.04
N TRP A 253 2.24 -2.03 12.67
CA TRP A 253 3.26 -2.96 13.12
C TRP A 253 2.86 -4.39 12.74
N GLN A 254 3.65 -5.05 11.89
CA GLN A 254 3.56 -6.48 11.64
C GLN A 254 4.34 -7.20 12.74
N TYR A 255 3.60 -7.83 13.65
CA TYR A 255 4.17 -8.46 14.85
C TYR A 255 4.31 -9.98 14.74
N SER A 256 3.84 -10.59 13.64
CA SER A 256 4.17 -11.97 13.30
C SER A 256 4.12 -12.21 11.80
N GLN A 257 5.01 -13.06 11.32
CA GLN A 257 5.10 -13.52 9.94
C GLN A 257 4.77 -15.01 9.83
N SER A 258 4.25 -15.42 8.69
CA SER A 258 3.93 -16.80 8.35
C SER A 258 4.65 -17.23 7.06
N PRO A 259 5.62 -18.15 7.12
CA PRO A 259 6.10 -18.85 8.31
C PRO A 259 6.99 -17.97 9.21
N ARG A 260 7.00 -18.29 10.51
CA ARG A 260 7.85 -17.56 11.48
C ARG A 260 9.34 -17.69 11.18
N ARG A 261 10.11 -16.75 11.71
CA ARG A 261 11.58 -16.78 11.75
C ARG A 261 12.06 -17.39 13.07
N PRO A 262 12.40 -18.71 13.13
CA PRO A 262 12.64 -19.41 14.40
C PRO A 262 13.73 -18.80 15.28
N GLU A 263 14.74 -18.18 14.67
CA GLU A 263 15.90 -17.60 15.35
C GLU A 263 15.54 -16.39 16.23
N ILE A 264 14.50 -15.63 15.87
CA ILE A 264 14.06 -14.46 16.62
C ILE A 264 12.72 -14.65 17.33
N THR A 265 11.96 -15.69 16.98
CA THR A 265 10.65 -16.01 17.57
C THR A 265 10.72 -17.16 18.59
N GLN A 266 11.91 -17.54 19.07
CA GLN A 266 12.09 -18.71 19.92
C GLN A 266 11.19 -18.71 21.16
N SER A 267 11.08 -17.57 21.85
CA SER A 267 10.32 -17.49 23.11
C SER A 267 8.79 -17.49 22.92
N CYS A 268 8.29 -17.22 21.72
CA CYS A 268 6.86 -17.30 21.39
C CYS A 268 6.53 -18.42 20.38
N GLY A 269 7.48 -19.30 20.10
CA GLY A 269 7.31 -20.38 19.12
C GLY A 269 6.11 -21.27 19.35
N SER A 270 5.68 -21.45 20.61
CA SER A 270 4.49 -22.23 20.96
C SER A 270 3.15 -21.57 20.55
N THR A 271 3.14 -20.29 20.15
CA THR A 271 1.93 -19.63 19.65
C THR A 271 1.66 -19.94 18.18
N TYR A 272 2.69 -20.41 17.46
CA TYR A 272 2.61 -20.80 16.06
C TYR A 272 2.14 -22.24 15.90
N ALA A 273 1.52 -22.57 14.79
CA ALA A 273 1.19 -23.93 14.44
C ALA A 273 2.46 -24.77 14.18
N ALA A 274 2.31 -26.09 14.08
CA ALA A 274 3.43 -27.02 13.89
C ALA A 274 4.24 -26.78 12.60
N ASP A 275 3.62 -26.16 11.59
CA ASP A 275 4.25 -25.77 10.33
C ASP A 275 4.81 -24.34 10.34
N ASN A 276 4.87 -23.72 11.51
CA ASN A 276 5.38 -22.38 11.76
C ASN A 276 4.48 -21.21 11.23
N ASN A 277 3.21 -21.45 10.93
CA ASN A 277 2.29 -20.42 10.48
C ASN A 277 1.34 -19.93 11.58
N CYS A 278 0.82 -18.71 11.42
CA CYS A 278 -0.30 -18.15 12.16
C CYS A 278 -1.58 -18.35 11.35
N TYR A 279 -2.51 -19.15 11.84
CA TYR A 279 -3.78 -19.39 11.13
C TYR A 279 -4.89 -18.45 11.56
N ALA A 280 -5.67 -18.02 10.57
CA ALA A 280 -6.84 -17.19 10.79
C ALA A 280 -7.88 -17.90 11.66
N PRO A 281 -8.53 -17.20 12.62
CA PRO A 281 -9.58 -17.78 13.44
C PRO A 281 -10.72 -18.36 12.61
N GLY A 282 -11.00 -19.66 12.78
CA GLY A 282 -12.04 -20.37 12.02
C GLY A 282 -11.64 -20.82 10.60
N TYR A 283 -10.40 -20.57 10.18
CA TYR A 283 -9.89 -20.92 8.85
C TYR A 283 -8.54 -21.66 8.95
N PRO A 284 -8.52 -22.96 9.23
CA PRO A 284 -7.31 -23.71 9.54
C PRO A 284 -6.35 -23.91 8.36
N THR A 285 -6.71 -23.49 7.16
CA THR A 285 -5.86 -23.53 5.96
C THR A 285 -5.43 -22.14 5.51
N LEU A 286 -5.86 -21.07 6.18
CA LEU A 286 -5.58 -19.69 5.84
C LEU A 286 -4.59 -19.09 6.83
N PHE A 287 -3.32 -19.08 6.49
CA PHE A 287 -2.29 -18.42 7.30
C PHE A 287 -2.19 -16.94 6.95
N LEU A 288 -1.82 -16.15 7.95
CA LEU A 288 -1.78 -14.69 7.90
C LEU A 288 -0.49 -14.18 8.53
N ASP A 289 -0.02 -13.05 8.06
CA ASP A 289 0.87 -12.18 8.81
C ASP A 289 0.00 -11.25 9.67
N MET A 290 0.38 -11.08 10.94
CA MET A 290 -0.48 -10.43 11.92
C MET A 290 -0.03 -8.99 12.16
N ASP A 291 -0.99 -8.06 12.02
CA ASP A 291 -0.76 -6.63 12.12
C ASP A 291 -1.50 -5.98 13.29
N ALA A 292 -0.94 -4.87 13.76
CA ALA A 292 -1.59 -3.92 14.65
C ALA A 292 -1.44 -2.50 14.09
N ALA A 293 -2.44 -1.65 14.28
CA ALA A 293 -2.39 -0.25 13.86
C ALA A 293 -3.09 0.68 14.87
N SER A 294 -2.74 1.96 14.87
CA SER A 294 -3.43 2.98 15.67
C SER A 294 -4.80 3.36 15.10
N SER A 295 -5.04 3.05 13.82
CA SER A 295 -6.27 3.32 13.08
C SER A 295 -6.89 2.02 12.57
N ASN A 296 -8.22 1.99 12.47
CA ASN A 296 -8.93 0.91 11.80
C ASN A 296 -8.89 1.02 10.25
N ASP A 297 -8.19 2.03 9.74
CA ASP A 297 -7.93 2.27 8.31
C ASP A 297 -6.56 2.96 8.17
N PRO A 298 -5.44 2.21 8.36
CA PRO A 298 -4.11 2.79 8.51
C PRO A 298 -3.60 3.52 7.26
N SER A 299 -4.10 3.16 6.09
CA SER A 299 -3.79 3.89 4.84
C SER A 299 -4.79 5.00 4.50
N HIS A 300 -5.86 5.20 5.27
CA HIS A 300 -6.97 6.12 4.90
C HIS A 300 -7.58 5.77 3.54
N GLY A 301 -7.76 4.48 3.27
CA GLY A 301 -8.14 3.94 1.95
C GLY A 301 -9.63 3.73 1.72
N ARG A 302 -10.49 4.02 2.72
CA ARG A 302 -11.96 3.85 2.65
C ARG A 302 -12.67 4.84 1.75
#